data_0a0703bb6b6b44955996e623494ded86
#
_entry.id   0a0703bb6b6b44955996e623494ded86
#
_cell.length_a   1.000
_cell.length_b   1.000
_cell.length_c   1.000
_cell.angle_alpha   90.00
_cell.angle_beta   90.00
_cell.angle_gamma   90.00
#
_symmetry.space_group_name_H-M   'P 1'
#
loop_
_entity.id
_entity.type
_entity.pdbx_description
1 polymer ?
#
loop_
_entity_poly.entity_id
_entity_poly.type
_entity_poly.pdbx_seq_one_letter_code
_entity_poly.pdbx_strand_id
1 'polypeptide(L)'
;MIDLKREIRETSQIELPVKDKDEREGYNIYPSFNIGDSTINCGYDSLAKSLVCIPVLKIDGYVGVIFEAVKHQLNEAFSNLDIQAQWINVEKALKEEKEIDTLVAPFLGGDDPVFGKLSTLDLIDFFDPSKLEALSKTTGKNPIIFYGTGAALVPVEGVNLFVEVSKNEIQYRSRAGAVLNLGASKSFHPKKMYKRFYFVDWVVLNKHKNALKDRIDFMIDGQRSIEITWMTGDNWRKGIQEYVKNPIRVRPWFEPGAWGGHWIEKHIKGLSEDVINYAWSFELIVPENGVIFESSGYLLEFSFDFLMYHAGSKILGDDFETYQYEFPIRFDFLDTFDGGNLSIQCHPQKQYMKEHFGENITQEETYYILDRKNNAQVYLGFQEGVTPSGFQHALEESVRLNRELDILKYVQAFDAEKHGLYLIPPGTIHSSGIDNLVLEISSTPYIYTFKMYDWLRLDLDGKPRPINIERGMDNLVFERSGESVAKELIVSPVILEENKNYTLEHLATHSEHLYDVHRYVINTKANINTENKTHILSLVEGQKMLIKTSEKSFLFSYAESFIMPAIVGNYTIENLTDKPIKLIKAFIK
;
A
#
# COMPACT_ATOMS: atom_id res chain seq x y z
N MET A 1 -14.22 -0.58 30.87
CA MET A 1 -13.57 -1.88 30.57
C MET A 1 -13.72 -2.11 29.07
N ILE A 2 -12.59 -2.21 28.36
CA ILE A 2 -12.64 -2.64 26.96
C ILE A 2 -13.04 -4.11 27.00
N ASP A 3 -14.10 -4.45 26.31
CA ASP A 3 -14.42 -5.86 26.09
C ASP A 3 -13.41 -6.42 25.08
N LEU A 4 -12.32 -7.00 25.57
CA LEU A 4 -11.26 -7.64 24.77
C LEU A 4 -11.79 -8.86 23.96
N LYS A 5 -13.06 -9.23 24.15
CA LYS A 5 -13.75 -10.26 23.37
C LYS A 5 -14.49 -9.69 22.16
N ARG A 6 -14.60 -8.34 22.06
CA ARG A 6 -15.17 -7.72 20.87
C ARG A 6 -14.22 -7.93 19.70
N GLU A 7 -14.76 -8.37 18.59
CA GLU A 7 -14.02 -8.45 17.35
C GLU A 7 -13.54 -7.04 16.95
N ILE A 8 -12.22 -6.84 16.97
CA ILE A 8 -11.59 -5.53 16.69
C ILE A 8 -11.23 -5.34 15.22
N ARG A 9 -11.45 -6.38 14.39
CA ARG A 9 -11.15 -6.42 12.96
C ARG A 9 -12.38 -6.93 12.21
N GLU A 10 -12.73 -6.31 11.11
CA GLU A 10 -13.74 -6.81 10.15
C GLU A 10 -13.05 -7.12 8.83
N THR A 11 -12.59 -8.34 8.70
CA THR A 11 -11.91 -8.87 7.53
C THR A 11 -11.80 -10.38 7.65
N SER A 12 -11.75 -11.07 6.52
CA SER A 12 -11.36 -12.49 6.45
C SER A 12 -9.85 -12.69 6.31
N GLN A 13 -9.06 -11.60 6.21
CA GLN A 13 -7.61 -11.71 6.10
C GLN A 13 -6.99 -12.22 7.39
N ILE A 14 -6.09 -13.20 7.25
CA ILE A 14 -5.37 -13.80 8.36
C ILE A 14 -4.39 -12.78 8.94
N GLU A 15 -4.41 -12.65 10.25
CA GLU A 15 -3.47 -11.80 10.98
C GLU A 15 -2.03 -12.33 10.84
N LEU A 16 -1.04 -11.42 10.82
CA LEU A 16 0.36 -11.83 10.79
C LEU A 16 0.66 -12.73 12.02
N PRO A 17 1.18 -13.95 11.85
CA PRO A 17 1.52 -14.80 12.98
C PRO A 17 2.68 -14.19 13.80
N VAL A 18 2.74 -14.51 15.09
CA VAL A 18 3.84 -14.07 15.97
C VAL A 18 5.17 -14.68 15.55
N LYS A 19 5.09 -15.92 15.05
CA LYS A 19 6.27 -16.66 14.56
C LYS A 19 6.08 -17.13 13.14
N ASP A 20 7.17 -17.13 12.40
CA ASP A 20 7.22 -17.75 11.09
C ASP A 20 6.93 -19.26 11.19
N LYS A 21 6.17 -19.77 10.22
CA LYS A 21 5.95 -21.20 10.04
C LYS A 21 6.86 -21.63 8.89
N ASP A 22 7.91 -22.37 9.20
CA ASP A 22 9.00 -22.77 8.30
C ASP A 22 8.60 -23.57 7.03
N GLU A 23 7.35 -23.94 6.86
CA GLU A 23 6.89 -24.78 5.75
C GLU A 23 6.08 -23.97 4.73
N ARG A 24 6.75 -23.31 3.78
CA ARG A 24 6.07 -22.61 2.67
C ARG A 24 6.53 -23.14 1.32
N GLU A 25 5.59 -23.64 0.55
CA GLU A 25 5.77 -23.92 -0.86
C GLU A 25 5.04 -22.86 -1.70
N GLY A 26 5.73 -22.28 -2.69
CA GLY A 26 5.15 -21.34 -3.63
C GLY A 26 5.17 -19.89 -3.15
N TYR A 27 4.12 -19.14 -3.50
CA TYR A 27 4.00 -17.72 -3.18
C TYR A 27 3.98 -17.47 -1.66
N ASN A 28 4.84 -16.55 -1.18
CA ASN A 28 4.97 -16.23 0.23
C ASN A 28 4.12 -15.01 0.61
N ILE A 29 3.05 -15.22 1.38
CA ILE A 29 2.15 -14.15 1.87
C ILE A 29 2.71 -13.40 3.09
N TYR A 30 3.79 -13.87 3.70
CA TYR A 30 4.47 -13.21 4.82
C TYR A 30 5.98 -13.10 4.54
N PRO A 31 6.37 -12.34 3.50
CA PRO A 31 7.78 -12.19 3.16
C PRO A 31 8.52 -11.47 4.28
N SER A 32 9.42 -12.17 4.95
CA SER A 32 10.21 -11.63 6.04
C SER A 32 11.69 -11.53 5.67
N PHE A 33 12.38 -10.57 6.28
CA PHE A 33 13.82 -10.41 6.17
C PHE A 33 14.48 -10.75 7.51
N ASN A 34 15.37 -11.75 7.50
CA ASN A 34 16.10 -12.17 8.70
C ASN A 34 17.21 -11.16 9.04
N ILE A 35 17.12 -10.59 10.26
CA ILE A 35 18.04 -9.57 10.79
C ILE A 35 19.01 -10.12 11.84
N GLY A 36 19.17 -11.44 11.93
CA GLY A 36 19.99 -12.11 12.92
C GLY A 36 19.23 -12.50 14.19
N ASP A 37 19.89 -13.27 15.04
CA ASP A 37 19.24 -13.87 16.21
C ASP A 37 19.03 -12.90 17.35
N SER A 38 17.98 -13.15 18.14
CA SER A 38 17.71 -12.51 19.44
C SER A 38 17.55 -10.98 19.39
N THR A 39 17.14 -10.42 18.24
CA THR A 39 16.91 -8.97 18.08
C THR A 39 15.44 -8.60 18.26
N ILE A 40 14.51 -9.52 18.01
CA ILE A 40 13.07 -9.33 18.23
C ILE A 40 12.65 -10.06 19.50
N ASN A 41 11.92 -9.37 20.35
CA ASN A 41 11.36 -9.87 21.59
C ASN A 41 9.84 -10.01 21.48
N CYS A 42 9.23 -10.84 22.34
CA CYS A 42 7.79 -11.08 22.34
C CYS A 42 7.18 -10.80 23.73
N GLY A 43 5.99 -10.22 23.70
CA GLY A 43 5.11 -10.03 24.85
C GLY A 43 5.42 -8.84 25.74
N TYR A 44 4.38 -8.41 26.46
CA TYR A 44 4.44 -7.25 27.37
C TYR A 44 5.32 -7.48 28.60
N ASP A 45 5.43 -8.72 29.11
CA ASP A 45 6.31 -9.03 30.25
C ASP A 45 7.79 -8.80 29.92
N SER A 46 8.21 -9.16 28.69
CA SER A 46 9.57 -8.91 28.24
C SER A 46 9.83 -7.42 28.03
N LEU A 47 8.86 -6.69 27.50
CA LEU A 47 8.91 -5.24 27.33
C LEU A 47 8.98 -4.54 28.68
N ALA A 48 8.10 -4.88 29.64
CA ALA A 48 8.08 -4.30 30.98
C ALA A 48 9.42 -4.45 31.69
N LYS A 49 10.06 -5.64 31.61
CA LYS A 49 11.40 -5.88 32.17
C LYS A 49 12.47 -4.94 31.62
N SER A 50 12.38 -4.60 30.32
CA SER A 50 13.31 -3.67 29.67
C SER A 50 13.09 -2.20 30.08
N LEU A 51 11.93 -1.89 30.66
CA LEU A 51 11.51 -0.52 31.01
C LEU A 51 11.58 -0.21 32.52
N VAL A 52 11.93 -1.16 33.37
CA VAL A 52 11.88 -1.06 34.86
C VAL A 52 12.54 0.20 35.44
N CYS A 53 13.69 0.62 34.87
CA CYS A 53 14.46 1.74 35.42
C CYS A 53 14.20 3.08 34.73
N ILE A 54 13.20 3.15 33.84
CA ILE A 54 12.95 4.34 33.04
C ILE A 54 11.88 5.20 33.72
N PRO A 55 12.22 6.44 34.15
CA PRO A 55 11.29 7.26 34.91
C PRO A 55 10.15 7.88 34.06
N VAL A 56 10.40 8.15 32.78
CA VAL A 56 9.42 8.75 31.87
C VAL A 56 9.37 7.97 30.56
N LEU A 57 8.19 7.50 30.20
CA LEU A 57 7.90 6.81 28.96
C LEU A 57 6.89 7.61 28.13
N LYS A 58 7.06 7.58 26.82
CA LYS A 58 6.13 8.13 25.83
C LYS A 58 5.75 7.02 24.86
N ILE A 59 4.54 6.52 24.97
CA ILE A 59 4.00 5.49 24.08
C ILE A 59 3.20 6.20 23.00
N ASP A 60 3.88 6.52 21.92
CA ASP A 60 3.29 7.15 20.73
C ASP A 60 2.92 6.06 19.69
N GLY A 61 2.16 6.43 18.69
CA GLY A 61 1.82 5.51 17.63
C GLY A 61 0.89 6.11 16.60
N TYR A 62 0.63 5.30 15.60
CA TYR A 62 -0.21 5.71 14.48
C TYR A 62 -1.70 5.65 14.85
N VAL A 63 -2.54 6.38 14.10
CA VAL A 63 -3.99 6.18 14.20
C VAL A 63 -4.32 4.73 13.85
N GLY A 64 -5.16 4.10 14.66
CA GLY A 64 -5.44 2.66 14.53
C GLY A 64 -4.83 1.80 15.63
N VAL A 65 -3.90 2.33 16.42
CA VAL A 65 -3.41 1.68 17.64
C VAL A 65 -4.51 1.67 18.70
N ILE A 66 -4.73 0.50 19.31
CA ILE A 66 -5.68 0.37 20.43
C ILE A 66 -4.92 0.65 21.73
N PHE A 67 -4.65 1.93 21.99
CA PHE A 67 -3.82 2.36 23.12
C PHE A 67 -4.30 1.88 24.49
N GLU A 68 -5.60 1.75 24.70
CA GLU A 68 -6.13 1.24 25.97
C GLU A 68 -5.81 -0.26 26.17
N ALA A 69 -5.71 -1.04 25.08
CA ALA A 69 -5.23 -2.42 25.17
C ALA A 69 -3.75 -2.48 25.52
N VAL A 70 -2.92 -1.66 24.86
CA VAL A 70 -1.48 -1.53 25.18
C VAL A 70 -1.29 -1.12 26.64
N LYS A 71 -2.00 -0.11 27.11
CA LYS A 71 -1.98 0.35 28.50
C LYS A 71 -2.37 -0.76 29.47
N HIS A 72 -3.48 -1.47 29.21
CA HIS A 72 -3.97 -2.54 30.07
C HIS A 72 -2.91 -3.64 30.23
N GLN A 73 -2.42 -4.16 29.11
CA GLN A 73 -1.46 -5.28 29.09
C GLN A 73 -0.10 -4.88 29.72
N LEU A 74 0.42 -3.70 29.37
CA LEU A 74 1.69 -3.24 29.94
C LEU A 74 1.58 -2.88 31.43
N ASN A 75 0.43 -2.35 31.87
CA ASN A 75 0.19 -2.09 33.29
C ASN A 75 0.08 -3.39 34.11
N GLU A 76 -0.51 -4.43 33.55
CA GLU A 76 -0.53 -5.77 34.16
C GLU A 76 0.90 -6.32 34.28
N ALA A 77 1.70 -6.23 33.20
CA ALA A 77 3.10 -6.65 33.22
C ALA A 77 3.96 -5.87 34.24
N PHE A 78 3.74 -4.55 34.38
CA PHE A 78 4.39 -3.76 35.43
C PHE A 78 3.94 -4.17 36.83
N SER A 79 2.65 -4.46 37.02
CA SER A 79 2.12 -4.92 38.32
C SER A 79 2.75 -6.25 38.76
N ASN A 80 3.03 -7.15 37.83
CA ASN A 80 3.74 -8.41 38.06
C ASN A 80 5.20 -8.20 38.51
N LEU A 81 5.75 -6.99 38.33
CA LEU A 81 7.09 -6.57 38.77
C LEU A 81 7.02 -5.62 39.96
N ASP A 82 5.87 -5.53 40.65
CA ASP A 82 5.63 -4.61 41.78
C ASP A 82 5.80 -3.11 41.40
N ILE A 83 5.64 -2.76 40.13
CA ILE A 83 5.76 -1.38 39.64
C ILE A 83 4.37 -0.77 39.47
N GLN A 84 4.20 0.42 40.08
CA GLN A 84 2.97 1.22 39.92
C GLN A 84 3.23 2.40 39.02
N ALA A 85 2.80 2.29 37.73
CA ALA A 85 2.93 3.35 36.77
C ALA A 85 1.81 4.40 36.86
N GLN A 86 2.13 5.65 36.56
CA GLN A 86 1.15 6.72 36.40
C GLN A 86 0.89 6.94 34.91
N TRP A 87 -0.34 6.69 34.45
CA TRP A 87 -0.74 6.77 33.05
C TRP A 87 -1.44 8.09 32.72
N ILE A 88 -0.98 8.76 31.66
CA ILE A 88 -1.49 10.06 31.21
C ILE A 88 -1.85 9.93 29.71
N ASN A 89 -3.15 9.96 29.42
CA ASN A 89 -3.63 10.00 28.04
C ASN A 89 -3.43 11.41 27.46
N VAL A 90 -2.65 11.50 26.37
CA VAL A 90 -2.31 12.77 25.71
C VAL A 90 -3.45 13.33 24.88
N GLU A 91 -4.46 12.53 24.53
CA GLU A 91 -5.66 12.98 23.86
C GLU A 91 -6.43 14.06 24.64
N LYS A 92 -6.23 14.13 25.97
CA LYS A 92 -6.76 15.20 26.82
C LYS A 92 -6.24 16.60 26.45
N ALA A 93 -5.12 16.66 25.73
CA ALA A 93 -4.56 17.89 25.20
C ALA A 93 -4.98 18.20 23.76
N LEU A 94 -5.79 17.37 23.12
CA LEU A 94 -6.40 17.70 21.83
C LEU A 94 -7.31 18.95 21.96
N LYS A 95 -7.45 19.66 20.86
CA LYS A 95 -8.49 20.65 20.68
C LYS A 95 -9.87 20.00 20.75
N GLU A 96 -10.90 20.79 20.97
CA GLU A 96 -12.27 20.28 20.93
C GLU A 96 -12.61 19.73 19.53
N GLU A 97 -13.40 18.64 19.47
CA GLU A 97 -13.77 17.97 18.22
C GLU A 97 -14.27 18.94 17.15
N LYS A 98 -15.11 19.90 17.53
CA LYS A 98 -15.65 20.92 16.61
C LYS A 98 -14.56 21.82 16.00
N GLU A 99 -13.53 22.14 16.76
CA GLU A 99 -12.38 22.92 16.26
C GLU A 99 -11.56 22.08 15.28
N ILE A 100 -11.35 20.81 15.60
CA ILE A 100 -10.67 19.84 14.70
C ILE A 100 -11.48 19.66 13.42
N ASP A 101 -12.79 19.48 13.49
CA ASP A 101 -13.67 19.36 12.32
C ASP A 101 -13.56 20.61 11.42
N THR A 102 -13.51 21.80 12.01
CA THR A 102 -13.32 23.05 11.27
C THR A 102 -11.93 23.09 10.60
N LEU A 103 -10.90 22.63 11.31
CA LEU A 103 -9.51 22.60 10.83
C LEU A 103 -9.33 21.68 9.63
N VAL A 104 -9.98 20.51 9.64
CA VAL A 104 -9.83 19.49 8.59
C VAL A 104 -10.80 19.64 7.41
N ALA A 105 -11.91 20.36 7.59
CA ALA A 105 -12.96 20.52 6.58
C ALA A 105 -12.45 20.95 5.19
N PRO A 106 -11.47 21.89 5.07
CA PRO A 106 -10.96 22.31 3.77
C PRO A 106 -10.34 21.19 2.94
N PHE A 107 -9.90 20.09 3.58
CA PHE A 107 -9.23 18.98 2.93
C PHE A 107 -10.16 17.82 2.57
N LEU A 108 -11.42 17.86 3.01
CA LEU A 108 -12.35 16.74 2.84
C LEU A 108 -13.23 16.85 1.59
N GLY A 109 -13.01 17.84 0.71
CA GLY A 109 -13.69 17.93 -0.59
C GLY A 109 -15.21 18.12 -0.50
N GLY A 110 -15.74 18.71 0.59
CA GLY A 110 -17.18 18.93 0.78
C GLY A 110 -17.99 17.64 0.73
N ASP A 111 -19.03 17.62 -0.12
CA ASP A 111 -19.94 16.47 -0.28
C ASP A 111 -19.41 15.35 -1.18
N ASP A 112 -18.22 15.48 -1.76
CA ASP A 112 -17.62 14.39 -2.55
C ASP A 112 -17.45 13.13 -1.67
N PRO A 113 -18.00 11.96 -2.06
CA PRO A 113 -17.98 10.78 -1.21
C PRO A 113 -16.60 10.13 -1.13
N VAL A 114 -15.68 10.41 -2.07
CA VAL A 114 -14.39 9.72 -2.24
C VAL A 114 -13.22 10.68 -2.11
N PHE A 115 -13.25 11.80 -2.82
CA PHE A 115 -12.08 12.66 -3.01
C PHE A 115 -12.02 13.83 -2.06
N GLY A 116 -10.80 14.19 -1.68
CA GLY A 116 -10.43 15.36 -0.89
C GLY A 116 -9.15 15.97 -1.44
N LYS A 117 -8.46 16.76 -0.64
CA LYS A 117 -7.17 17.36 -0.95
C LYS A 117 -6.18 17.03 0.16
N LEU A 118 -4.93 16.73 -0.19
CA LEU A 118 -3.89 16.44 0.81
C LEU A 118 -3.74 17.57 1.81
N SER A 119 -3.71 17.20 3.09
CA SER A 119 -3.58 18.15 4.19
C SER A 119 -2.17 18.76 4.25
N THR A 120 -2.11 20.04 4.53
CA THR A 120 -0.87 20.76 4.82
C THR A 120 -0.58 20.87 6.31
N LEU A 121 -1.48 20.39 7.17
CA LEU A 121 -1.37 20.45 8.63
C LEU A 121 -0.24 19.57 9.16
N ASP A 122 0.18 19.90 10.38
CA ASP A 122 1.07 19.09 11.20
C ASP A 122 0.32 18.54 12.42
N LEU A 123 0.83 17.49 13.06
CA LEU A 123 0.15 16.87 14.21
C LEU A 123 -0.08 17.85 15.37
N ILE A 124 0.84 18.78 15.58
CA ILE A 124 0.73 19.78 16.64
C ILE A 124 -0.49 20.70 16.46
N ASP A 125 -0.99 20.90 15.23
CA ASP A 125 -2.15 21.73 14.95
C ASP A 125 -3.46 21.18 15.55
N PHE A 126 -3.48 19.89 15.86
CA PHE A 126 -4.60 19.19 16.50
C PHE A 126 -4.62 19.37 18.02
N PHE A 127 -3.53 19.87 18.61
CA PHE A 127 -3.38 19.98 20.06
C PHE A 127 -3.52 21.43 20.54
N ASP A 128 -3.97 21.58 21.79
CA ASP A 128 -3.90 22.82 22.53
C ASP A 128 -2.51 22.93 23.19
N PRO A 129 -1.68 23.91 22.82
CA PRO A 129 -0.33 24.04 23.37
C PRO A 129 -0.30 24.21 24.88
N SER A 130 -1.29 24.88 25.47
CA SER A 130 -1.36 25.11 26.92
C SER A 130 -1.69 23.82 27.67
N LYS A 131 -2.54 22.96 27.10
CA LYS A 131 -2.85 21.65 27.66
C LYS A 131 -1.63 20.71 27.56
N LEU A 132 -0.89 20.70 26.43
CA LEU A 132 0.35 19.93 26.27
C LEU A 132 1.41 20.36 27.31
N GLU A 133 1.61 21.67 27.47
CA GLU A 133 2.52 22.22 28.46
C GLU A 133 2.08 21.85 29.89
N ALA A 134 0.80 21.81 30.18
CA ALA A 134 0.29 21.38 31.47
C ALA A 134 0.57 19.90 31.76
N LEU A 135 0.50 19.02 30.74
CA LEU A 135 0.84 17.61 30.88
C LEU A 135 2.30 17.42 31.27
N SER A 136 3.23 18.23 30.73
CA SER A 136 4.67 18.11 31.03
C SER A 136 5.03 18.40 32.49
N LYS A 137 4.19 19.15 33.20
CA LYS A 137 4.36 19.48 34.61
C LYS A 137 3.87 18.41 35.58
N THR A 138 3.38 17.29 35.02
CA THR A 138 2.89 16.19 35.87
C THR A 138 4.04 15.60 36.70
N THR A 139 3.84 15.50 38.00
CA THR A 139 4.72 14.86 38.93
C THR A 139 3.99 13.71 39.63
N GLY A 140 4.72 12.68 40.03
CA GLY A 140 4.07 11.55 40.72
C GLY A 140 4.95 10.33 40.83
N LYS A 141 4.31 9.16 40.88
CA LYS A 141 5.00 7.87 40.95
C LYS A 141 5.74 7.56 39.64
N ASN A 142 6.87 6.91 39.73
CA ASN A 142 7.61 6.42 38.56
C ASN A 142 7.21 4.97 38.25
N PRO A 143 7.14 4.60 36.94
CA PRO A 143 7.29 5.49 35.77
C PRO A 143 6.05 6.36 35.54
N ILE A 144 6.25 7.55 34.95
CA ILE A 144 5.21 8.36 34.37
C ILE A 144 5.12 8.00 32.89
N ILE A 145 3.93 7.62 32.41
CA ILE A 145 3.73 7.13 31.05
C ILE A 145 2.71 8.01 30.34
N PHE A 146 3.20 8.78 29.37
CA PHE A 146 2.35 9.48 28.41
C PHE A 146 2.00 8.51 27.27
N TYR A 147 0.71 8.36 26.94
CA TYR A 147 0.28 7.43 25.89
C TYR A 147 -0.81 8.02 25.02
N GLY A 148 -0.85 7.60 23.77
CA GLY A 148 -1.78 8.05 22.74
C GLY A 148 -1.04 8.68 21.56
N THR A 149 -1.74 8.85 20.43
CA THR A 149 -1.18 9.49 19.24
C THR A 149 -0.71 10.91 19.57
N GLY A 150 0.58 11.20 19.35
CA GLY A 150 1.20 12.47 19.69
C GLY A 150 1.84 12.49 21.09
N ALA A 151 2.00 11.37 21.78
CA ALA A 151 2.67 11.31 23.10
C ALA A 151 4.09 11.90 23.06
N ALA A 152 4.79 11.75 21.95
CA ALA A 152 6.12 12.34 21.77
C ALA A 152 6.13 13.88 21.68
N LEU A 153 4.97 14.53 21.48
CA LEU A 153 4.83 15.99 21.47
C LEU A 153 4.87 16.60 22.87
N VAL A 154 4.64 15.81 23.93
CA VAL A 154 4.71 16.32 25.30
C VAL A 154 6.13 16.82 25.58
N PRO A 155 6.32 18.09 25.97
CA PRO A 155 7.65 18.70 26.12
C PRO A 155 8.35 18.28 27.42
N VAL A 156 8.67 16.99 27.54
CA VAL A 156 9.42 16.38 28.64
C VAL A 156 10.43 15.39 28.07
N GLU A 157 11.59 15.26 28.67
CA GLU A 157 12.55 14.22 28.30
C GLU A 157 12.03 12.84 28.74
N GLY A 158 12.20 11.84 27.89
CA GLY A 158 11.75 10.48 28.16
C GLY A 158 12.03 9.53 27.01
N VAL A 159 11.86 8.25 27.24
CA VAL A 159 12.05 7.18 26.26
C VAL A 159 10.82 7.05 25.38
N ASN A 160 11.01 7.04 24.08
CA ASN A 160 9.95 6.96 23.07
C ASN A 160 9.73 5.51 22.62
N LEU A 161 8.57 4.98 22.91
CA LEU A 161 8.07 3.73 22.35
C LEU A 161 7.12 4.09 21.21
N PHE A 162 7.32 3.51 20.03
CA PHE A 162 6.44 3.72 18.90
C PHE A 162 5.68 2.43 18.58
N VAL A 163 4.36 2.48 18.67
CA VAL A 163 3.48 1.36 18.33
C VAL A 163 3.02 1.53 16.88
N GLU A 164 3.43 0.60 16.05
CA GLU A 164 3.14 0.62 14.62
C GLU A 164 1.99 -0.33 14.27
N VAL A 165 1.16 0.11 13.34
CA VAL A 165 0.08 -0.68 12.72
C VAL A 165 0.04 -0.33 11.24
N SER A 166 0.10 -1.34 10.37
CA SER A 166 0.01 -1.13 8.91
C SER A 166 -1.35 -0.56 8.50
N LYS A 167 -1.38 0.23 7.42
CA LYS A 167 -2.59 0.96 7.02
C LYS A 167 -3.74 0.02 6.57
N ASN A 168 -3.43 -1.14 6.00
CA ASN A 168 -4.45 -2.15 5.72
C ASN A 168 -5.13 -2.65 7.01
N GLU A 169 -4.36 -2.91 8.09
CA GLU A 169 -4.92 -3.31 9.39
C GLU A 169 -5.78 -2.18 9.99
N ILE A 170 -5.39 -0.91 9.83
CA ILE A 170 -6.21 0.23 10.25
C ILE A 170 -7.57 0.22 9.55
N GLN A 171 -7.61 -0.12 8.26
CA GLN A 171 -8.87 -0.24 7.52
C GLN A 171 -9.76 -1.34 8.09
N TYR A 172 -9.19 -2.52 8.43
CA TYR A 172 -9.95 -3.61 9.05
C TYR A 172 -10.52 -3.22 10.41
N ARG A 173 -9.75 -2.52 11.23
CA ARG A 173 -10.20 -1.98 12.52
C ARG A 173 -11.25 -0.87 12.37
N SER A 174 -11.12 -0.06 11.33
CA SER A 174 -12.11 0.98 11.00
C SER A 174 -13.45 0.38 10.58
N ARG A 175 -13.44 -0.70 9.77
CA ARG A 175 -14.65 -1.43 9.39
C ARG A 175 -15.38 -2.01 10.62
N ALA A 176 -14.63 -2.57 11.57
CA ALA A 176 -15.16 -3.05 12.86
C ALA A 176 -15.61 -1.93 13.82
N GLY A 177 -15.38 -0.66 13.48
CA GLY A 177 -15.63 0.47 14.36
C GLY A 177 -14.77 0.49 15.63
N ALA A 178 -13.60 -0.17 15.59
CA ALA A 178 -12.69 -0.30 16.72
C ALA A 178 -11.72 0.87 16.86
N VAL A 179 -11.55 1.68 15.81
CA VAL A 179 -10.65 2.84 15.77
C VAL A 179 -11.38 4.07 15.25
N LEU A 180 -10.83 5.25 15.53
CA LEU A 180 -11.40 6.55 15.19
C LEU A 180 -10.42 7.35 14.34
N ASN A 181 -10.93 8.33 13.59
CA ASN A 181 -10.09 9.38 13.04
C ASN A 181 -9.51 10.25 14.17
N LEU A 182 -8.39 10.91 13.89
CA LEU A 182 -7.67 11.73 14.87
C LEU A 182 -8.58 12.84 15.45
N GLY A 183 -8.80 12.80 16.78
CA GLY A 183 -9.63 13.74 17.51
C GLY A 183 -11.14 13.59 17.30
N ALA A 184 -11.61 12.53 16.66
CA ALA A 184 -13.04 12.23 16.57
C ALA A 184 -13.53 11.48 17.82
N SER A 185 -14.74 11.76 18.26
CA SER A 185 -15.37 11.13 19.44
C SER A 185 -16.13 9.84 19.10
N LYS A 186 -16.41 9.59 17.82
CA LYS A 186 -17.17 8.42 17.35
C LYS A 186 -16.71 7.95 15.99
N SER A 187 -16.97 6.67 15.72
CA SER A 187 -16.77 6.08 14.40
C SER A 187 -17.83 6.57 13.41
N PHE A 188 -17.44 6.67 12.15
CA PHE A 188 -18.30 6.94 11.01
C PHE A 188 -18.32 5.73 10.05
N HIS A 189 -19.09 5.87 8.97
CA HIS A 189 -19.06 4.87 7.90
C HIS A 189 -17.63 4.67 7.36
N PRO A 190 -17.14 3.45 7.16
CA PRO A 190 -15.74 3.17 6.79
C PRO A 190 -15.22 3.97 5.59
N LYS A 191 -16.00 4.14 4.52
CA LYS A 191 -15.63 4.95 3.35
C LYS A 191 -15.35 6.43 3.72
N LYS A 192 -16.13 7.01 4.64
CA LYS A 192 -15.92 8.38 5.14
C LYS A 192 -14.68 8.47 6.03
N MET A 193 -14.46 7.46 6.87
CA MET A 193 -13.26 7.39 7.71
C MET A 193 -12.00 7.24 6.86
N TYR A 194 -12.04 6.35 5.85
CA TYR A 194 -10.93 6.15 4.91
C TYR A 194 -10.54 7.45 4.17
N LYS A 195 -11.55 8.20 3.66
CA LYS A 195 -11.30 9.50 3.03
C LYS A 195 -10.54 10.44 3.97
N ARG A 196 -10.94 10.54 5.24
CA ARG A 196 -10.24 11.37 6.22
C ARG A 196 -8.85 10.81 6.57
N PHE A 197 -8.69 9.49 6.70
CA PHE A 197 -7.38 8.88 6.87
C PHE A 197 -6.45 9.27 5.74
N TYR A 198 -6.87 9.06 4.51
CA TYR A 198 -6.04 9.28 3.33
C TYR A 198 -5.61 10.75 3.17
N PHE A 199 -6.56 11.69 3.22
CA PHE A 199 -6.29 13.10 2.94
C PHE A 199 -5.78 13.90 4.13
N VAL A 200 -5.99 13.44 5.35
CA VAL A 200 -5.65 14.20 6.56
C VAL A 200 -4.81 13.39 7.52
N ASP A 201 -5.38 12.38 8.17
CA ASP A 201 -4.76 11.77 9.34
C ASP A 201 -3.41 11.09 8.99
N TRP A 202 -3.35 10.33 7.90
CA TRP A 202 -2.10 9.69 7.44
C TRP A 202 -1.05 10.70 6.99
N VAL A 203 -1.47 11.76 6.29
CA VAL A 203 -0.55 12.84 5.87
C VAL A 203 0.12 13.48 7.07
N VAL A 204 -0.68 13.87 8.06
CA VAL A 204 -0.22 14.51 9.30
C VAL A 204 0.69 13.57 10.10
N LEU A 205 0.28 12.31 10.23
CA LEU A 205 1.01 11.32 11.02
C LEU A 205 2.27 10.81 10.32
N ASN A 206 2.31 10.78 9.00
CA ASN A 206 3.54 10.47 8.26
C ASN A 206 4.62 11.54 8.48
N LYS A 207 4.25 12.83 8.51
CA LYS A 207 5.18 13.91 8.90
C LYS A 207 5.70 13.71 10.32
N HIS A 208 4.80 13.36 11.25
CA HIS A 208 5.16 13.08 12.63
C HIS A 208 6.11 11.87 12.76
N LYS A 209 5.82 10.76 12.08
CA LYS A 209 6.71 9.59 11.99
C LYS A 209 8.12 9.99 11.54
N ASN A 210 8.20 10.73 10.42
CA ASN A 210 9.48 11.17 9.88
C ASN A 210 10.26 12.04 10.87
N ALA A 211 9.58 12.93 11.60
CA ALA A 211 10.21 13.75 12.64
C ALA A 211 10.70 12.94 13.86
N LEU A 212 10.08 11.79 14.13
CA LEU A 212 10.41 10.92 15.26
C LEU A 212 11.42 9.82 14.95
N LYS A 213 11.62 9.45 13.68
CA LYS A 213 12.33 8.24 13.26
C LYS A 213 13.65 7.96 13.98
N ASP A 214 14.45 9.00 14.22
CA ASP A 214 15.77 8.88 14.85
C ASP A 214 15.70 8.83 16.40
N ARG A 215 14.52 9.17 16.97
CA ARG A 215 14.27 9.24 18.41
C ARG A 215 13.40 8.11 18.94
N ILE A 216 13.07 7.12 18.12
CA ILE A 216 12.35 5.92 18.54
C ILE A 216 13.34 5.00 19.27
N ASP A 217 13.13 4.78 20.56
CA ASP A 217 13.94 3.90 21.38
C ASP A 217 13.47 2.45 21.34
N PHE A 218 12.16 2.24 21.17
CA PHE A 218 11.53 0.93 21.01
C PHE A 218 10.50 0.96 19.89
N MET A 219 10.64 0.04 18.92
CA MET A 219 9.65 -0.22 17.88
C MET A 219 8.79 -1.41 18.30
N ILE A 220 7.48 -1.25 18.25
CA ILE A 220 6.50 -2.26 18.70
C ILE A 220 5.54 -2.53 17.55
N ASP A 221 5.42 -3.79 17.16
CA ASP A 221 4.35 -4.25 16.26
C ASP A 221 3.04 -4.38 17.04
N GLY A 222 2.13 -3.45 16.81
CA GLY A 222 0.83 -3.35 17.47
C GLY A 222 -0.33 -4.00 16.72
N GLN A 223 -0.07 -4.79 15.68
CA GLN A 223 -1.14 -5.47 14.95
C GLN A 223 -1.86 -6.45 15.86
N ARG A 224 -1.12 -7.24 16.61
CA ARG A 224 -1.64 -8.17 17.64
C ARG A 224 -1.65 -7.44 18.98
N SER A 225 -2.78 -6.88 19.35
CA SER A 225 -2.88 -6.03 20.56
C SER A 225 -2.61 -6.76 21.89
N ILE A 226 -2.72 -8.10 21.92
CA ILE A 226 -2.48 -8.93 23.10
C ILE A 226 -1.08 -9.56 23.09
N GLU A 227 -0.57 -9.92 21.92
CA GLU A 227 0.69 -10.62 21.74
C GLU A 227 1.65 -9.84 20.84
N ILE A 228 2.19 -8.75 21.38
CA ILE A 228 3.11 -7.87 20.65
C ILE A 228 4.47 -8.51 20.41
N THR A 229 5.11 -8.10 19.31
CA THR A 229 6.55 -8.22 19.15
C THR A 229 7.19 -6.83 19.16
N TRP A 230 8.43 -6.75 19.65
CA TRP A 230 9.11 -5.48 19.79
C TRP A 230 10.62 -5.63 19.68
N MET A 231 11.29 -4.55 19.39
CA MET A 231 12.75 -4.46 19.33
C MET A 231 13.24 -3.07 19.72
N THR A 232 14.52 -2.96 20.07
CA THR A 232 15.12 -1.65 20.32
C THR A 232 15.24 -0.85 19.03
N GLY A 233 15.12 0.48 19.12
CA GLY A 233 15.24 1.38 17.99
C GLY A 233 16.59 1.25 17.27
N ASP A 234 17.68 0.99 18.02
CA ASP A 234 18.99 0.77 17.42
C ASP A 234 19.06 -0.49 16.56
N ASN A 235 18.51 -1.61 17.05
CA ASN A 235 18.46 -2.85 16.28
C ASN A 235 17.54 -2.69 15.07
N TRP A 236 16.42 -2.00 15.23
CA TRP A 236 15.49 -1.70 14.15
C TRP A 236 16.16 -0.87 13.04
N ARG A 237 16.84 0.23 13.39
CA ARG A 237 17.59 1.05 12.41
C ARG A 237 18.71 0.26 11.72
N LYS A 238 19.46 -0.57 12.47
CA LYS A 238 20.46 -1.48 11.88
C LYS A 238 19.82 -2.47 10.90
N GLY A 239 18.69 -3.09 11.27
CA GLY A 239 17.93 -3.97 10.39
C GLY A 239 17.52 -3.29 9.08
N ILE A 240 17.05 -2.05 9.14
CA ILE A 240 16.75 -1.24 7.94
C ILE A 240 17.99 -1.07 7.06
N GLN A 241 19.14 -0.70 7.63
CA GLN A 241 20.38 -0.50 6.86
C GLN A 241 20.89 -1.79 6.20
N GLU A 242 20.62 -2.94 6.79
CA GLU A 242 20.94 -4.24 6.17
C GLU A 242 19.89 -4.63 5.09
N TYR A 243 18.61 -4.37 5.37
CA TYR A 243 17.55 -4.77 4.45
C TYR A 243 17.67 -4.06 3.10
N VAL A 244 17.98 -2.76 3.08
CA VAL A 244 18.06 -1.99 1.82
C VAL A 244 19.23 -2.38 0.90
N LYS A 245 20.14 -3.23 1.34
CA LYS A 245 21.19 -3.84 0.50
C LYS A 245 20.73 -5.11 -0.23
N ASN A 246 19.47 -5.49 -0.05
CA ASN A 246 18.90 -6.76 -0.51
C ASN A 246 17.53 -6.51 -1.18
N PRO A 247 16.96 -7.51 -1.88
CA PRO A 247 15.60 -7.41 -2.39
C PRO A 247 14.60 -7.14 -1.25
N ILE A 248 13.76 -6.14 -1.43
CA ILE A 248 12.72 -5.76 -0.46
C ILE A 248 11.38 -6.29 -0.94
N ARG A 249 10.73 -7.09 -0.12
CA ARG A 249 9.33 -7.46 -0.29
C ARG A 249 8.49 -6.83 0.79
N VAL A 250 7.37 -6.24 0.39
CA VAL A 250 6.34 -5.81 1.32
C VAL A 250 5.37 -6.96 1.58
N ARG A 251 4.68 -6.94 2.69
CA ARG A 251 3.61 -7.88 2.96
C ARG A 251 2.44 -7.61 2.02
N PRO A 252 2.10 -8.53 1.10
CA PRO A 252 0.93 -8.36 0.25
C PRO A 252 -0.35 -8.51 1.07
N TRP A 253 -1.42 -7.91 0.60
CA TRP A 253 -2.75 -8.10 1.15
C TRP A 253 -3.77 -8.22 0.01
N PHE A 254 -4.89 -8.86 0.30
CA PHE A 254 -5.83 -9.33 -0.70
C PHE A 254 -7.23 -8.85 -0.35
N GLU A 255 -7.99 -8.35 -1.33
CA GLU A 255 -9.34 -7.83 -1.08
C GLU A 255 -10.34 -8.40 -2.08
N PRO A 256 -11.58 -8.64 -1.64
CA PRO A 256 -12.68 -8.95 -2.55
C PRO A 256 -13.10 -7.72 -3.35
N GLY A 257 -13.70 -7.94 -4.51
CA GLY A 257 -14.25 -6.89 -5.36
C GLY A 257 -15.61 -7.24 -5.94
N ALA A 258 -16.36 -6.20 -6.33
CA ALA A 258 -17.70 -6.36 -6.88
C ALA A 258 -17.75 -7.12 -8.23
N TRP A 259 -16.63 -7.16 -8.96
CA TRP A 259 -16.52 -7.92 -10.22
C TRP A 259 -16.15 -9.39 -10.00
N GLY A 260 -15.65 -9.76 -8.81
CA GLY A 260 -15.16 -11.10 -8.55
C GLY A 260 -13.76 -11.33 -9.10
N GLY A 261 -13.26 -12.53 -8.91
CA GLY A 261 -11.95 -13.00 -9.37
C GLY A 261 -11.59 -14.27 -8.60
N HIS A 262 -11.21 -15.34 -9.31
CA HIS A 262 -11.00 -16.65 -8.72
C HIS A 262 -9.68 -17.30 -9.13
N TRP A 263 -8.75 -16.54 -9.72
CA TRP A 263 -7.41 -17.01 -10.03
C TRP A 263 -6.53 -17.01 -8.78
N ILE A 264 -6.56 -15.91 -8.00
CA ILE A 264 -5.74 -15.71 -6.81
C ILE A 264 -5.98 -16.83 -5.79
N GLU A 265 -7.24 -17.13 -5.46
CA GLU A 265 -7.58 -18.18 -4.49
C GLU A 265 -7.11 -19.58 -4.90
N LYS A 266 -7.02 -19.85 -6.22
CA LYS A 266 -6.59 -21.14 -6.76
C LYS A 266 -5.07 -21.29 -6.78
N HIS A 267 -4.31 -20.19 -6.82
CA HIS A 267 -2.86 -20.20 -7.04
C HIS A 267 -2.04 -19.74 -5.84
N ILE A 268 -2.62 -18.94 -4.94
CA ILE A 268 -1.95 -18.46 -3.74
C ILE A 268 -2.49 -19.21 -2.51
N LYS A 269 -1.63 -20.06 -1.94
CA LYS A 269 -1.97 -20.86 -0.76
C LYS A 269 -1.90 -20.02 0.53
N GLY A 270 -2.68 -20.44 1.53
CA GLY A 270 -2.66 -19.83 2.86
C GLY A 270 -3.55 -18.60 3.02
N LEU A 271 -4.34 -18.27 2.00
CA LEU A 271 -5.41 -17.28 2.10
C LEU A 271 -6.65 -17.87 2.80
N SER A 272 -7.52 -17.00 3.32
CA SER A 272 -8.80 -17.42 3.91
C SER A 272 -9.72 -17.99 2.84
N GLU A 273 -10.38 -19.09 3.14
CA GLU A 273 -11.42 -19.69 2.29
C GLU A 273 -12.81 -19.04 2.50
N ASP A 274 -12.97 -18.23 3.57
CA ASP A 274 -14.22 -17.55 3.93
C ASP A 274 -14.36 -16.19 3.21
N VAL A 275 -14.00 -16.13 1.93
CA VAL A 275 -14.06 -14.92 1.10
C VAL A 275 -14.85 -15.20 -0.17
N ILE A 276 -15.69 -14.26 -0.56
CA ILE A 276 -16.53 -14.41 -1.77
C ILE A 276 -15.66 -14.49 -3.06
N ASN A 277 -14.55 -13.80 -3.09
CA ASN A 277 -13.56 -13.78 -4.17
C ASN A 277 -12.31 -13.02 -3.74
N TYR A 278 -11.23 -13.09 -4.53
CA TYR A 278 -10.06 -12.23 -4.41
C TYR A 278 -9.86 -11.43 -5.70
N ALA A 279 -10.47 -10.26 -5.76
CA ALA A 279 -10.43 -9.38 -6.92
C ALA A 279 -9.10 -8.62 -7.07
N TRP A 280 -8.40 -8.41 -5.95
CA TRP A 280 -7.10 -7.73 -5.87
C TRP A 280 -6.07 -8.50 -5.05
N SER A 281 -4.81 -8.42 -5.50
CA SER A 281 -3.62 -8.63 -4.69
C SER A 281 -2.78 -7.36 -4.72
N PHE A 282 -2.61 -6.72 -3.58
CA PHE A 282 -1.83 -5.49 -3.43
C PHE A 282 -0.38 -5.86 -3.13
N GLU A 283 0.38 -6.09 -4.20
CA GLU A 283 1.74 -6.61 -4.16
C GLU A 283 2.75 -5.56 -3.68
N LEU A 284 2.58 -4.32 -4.12
CA LEU A 284 3.50 -3.22 -3.84
C LEU A 284 2.76 -1.88 -3.89
N ILE A 285 1.89 -1.65 -2.92
CA ILE A 285 1.30 -0.34 -2.65
C ILE A 285 1.97 0.21 -1.40
N VAL A 286 3.21 0.62 -1.54
CA VAL A 286 4.10 0.96 -0.44
C VAL A 286 3.58 2.00 0.55
N PRO A 287 2.71 2.98 0.18
CA PRO A 287 2.08 3.82 1.18
C PRO A 287 1.22 3.07 2.20
N GLU A 288 0.75 1.86 1.87
CA GLU A 288 -0.13 1.07 2.74
C GLU A 288 0.48 -0.24 3.24
N ASN A 289 1.39 -0.86 2.48
CA ASN A 289 2.01 -2.11 2.88
C ASN A 289 2.98 -1.94 4.06
N GLY A 290 3.12 -3.01 4.84
CA GLY A 290 4.19 -3.18 5.82
C GLY A 290 5.35 -4.01 5.28
N VAL A 291 6.46 -3.96 5.97
CA VAL A 291 7.62 -4.85 5.81
C VAL A 291 7.85 -5.64 7.07
N ILE A 292 8.32 -6.88 6.94
CA ILE A 292 8.43 -7.81 8.06
C ILE A 292 9.91 -8.12 8.31
N PHE A 293 10.36 -7.86 9.55
CA PHE A 293 11.61 -8.42 10.06
C PHE A 293 11.35 -9.76 10.74
N GLU A 294 12.32 -10.65 10.64
CA GLU A 294 12.34 -11.94 11.32
C GLU A 294 13.61 -12.06 12.17
N SER A 295 13.49 -12.57 13.39
CA SER A 295 14.61 -12.89 14.27
C SER A 295 14.25 -14.05 15.19
N SER A 296 15.01 -15.13 15.13
CA SER A 296 14.78 -16.36 15.91
C SER A 296 13.34 -16.88 15.81
N GLY A 297 12.76 -16.77 14.61
CA GLY A 297 11.38 -17.14 14.30
C GLY A 297 10.34 -16.06 14.61
N TYR A 298 10.60 -15.07 15.44
CA TYR A 298 9.64 -13.98 15.72
C TYR A 298 9.53 -12.99 14.56
N LEU A 299 8.31 -12.58 14.24
CA LEU A 299 7.99 -11.61 13.20
C LEU A 299 7.62 -10.25 13.80
N LEU A 300 8.11 -9.18 13.19
CA LEU A 300 7.76 -7.80 13.53
C LEU A 300 7.48 -7.03 12.24
N GLU A 301 6.27 -6.53 12.08
CA GLU A 301 5.89 -5.69 10.94
C GLU A 301 5.92 -4.21 11.30
N PHE A 302 6.39 -3.40 10.36
CA PHE A 302 6.32 -1.94 10.41
C PHE A 302 6.08 -1.38 9.00
N SER A 303 5.55 -0.15 8.89
CA SER A 303 5.21 0.42 7.58
C SER A 303 6.44 0.68 6.72
N PHE A 304 6.28 0.52 5.40
CA PHE A 304 7.32 0.81 4.41
C PHE A 304 7.80 2.26 4.45
N ASP A 305 6.95 3.19 4.87
CA ASP A 305 7.31 4.62 5.03
C ASP A 305 8.63 4.79 5.82
N PHE A 306 8.86 3.99 6.86
CA PHE A 306 10.09 4.06 7.65
C PHE A 306 11.34 3.65 6.87
N LEU A 307 11.23 2.72 5.90
CA LEU A 307 12.36 2.44 5.01
C LEU A 307 12.71 3.67 4.19
N MET A 308 11.72 4.37 3.64
CA MET A 308 11.93 5.59 2.88
C MET A 308 12.52 6.71 3.73
N TYR A 309 12.05 6.90 4.97
CA TYR A 309 12.58 7.92 5.88
C TYR A 309 14.03 7.69 6.29
N HIS A 310 14.47 6.44 6.44
CA HIS A 310 15.84 6.09 6.85
C HIS A 310 16.80 5.83 5.69
N ALA A 311 16.30 5.44 4.54
CA ALA A 311 17.13 4.97 3.45
C ALA A 311 16.59 5.32 2.05
N GLY A 312 15.71 6.31 1.91
CA GLY A 312 15.09 6.68 0.64
C GLY A 312 16.10 6.93 -0.48
N SER A 313 17.21 7.63 -0.20
CA SER A 313 18.27 7.84 -1.19
C SER A 313 19.01 6.56 -1.61
N LYS A 314 19.10 5.56 -0.72
CA LYS A 314 19.68 4.26 -1.04
C LYS A 314 18.73 3.39 -1.85
N ILE A 315 17.42 3.57 -1.62
CA ILE A 315 16.38 2.85 -2.34
C ILE A 315 16.21 3.45 -3.74
N LEU A 316 15.94 4.76 -3.84
CA LEU A 316 15.63 5.42 -5.10
C LEU A 316 16.86 5.80 -5.93
N GLY A 317 18.05 5.94 -5.32
CA GLY A 317 19.25 6.37 -6.04
C GLY A 317 19.11 7.78 -6.63
N ASP A 318 19.35 7.91 -7.93
CA ASP A 318 19.30 9.20 -8.66
C ASP A 318 17.90 9.84 -8.62
N ASP A 319 16.84 9.06 -8.46
CA ASP A 319 15.47 9.54 -8.47
C ASP A 319 15.03 10.13 -7.12
N PHE A 320 15.87 10.02 -6.07
CA PHE A 320 15.54 10.51 -4.73
C PHE A 320 15.34 12.03 -4.66
N GLU A 321 16.08 12.82 -5.44
CA GLU A 321 15.89 14.27 -5.45
C GLU A 321 14.51 14.68 -5.93
N THR A 322 13.91 13.91 -6.85
CA THR A 322 12.57 14.17 -7.41
C THR A 322 11.46 13.69 -6.48
N TYR A 323 11.57 12.47 -5.95
CA TYR A 323 10.48 11.83 -5.22
C TYR A 323 10.63 11.86 -3.70
N GLN A 324 11.83 12.18 -3.19
CA GLN A 324 12.12 12.26 -1.76
C GLN A 324 11.71 10.97 -1.01
N TYR A 325 10.72 11.05 -0.14
CA TYR A 325 10.21 9.92 0.64
C TYR A 325 9.02 9.20 -0.01
N GLU A 326 8.55 9.69 -1.16
CA GLU A 326 7.48 9.07 -1.93
C GLU A 326 8.04 7.98 -2.84
N PHE A 327 7.47 6.78 -2.77
CA PHE A 327 7.85 5.70 -3.68
C PHE A 327 6.91 5.72 -4.89
N PRO A 328 7.41 6.00 -6.13
CA PRO A 328 6.54 6.45 -7.22
C PRO A 328 5.86 5.34 -8.01
N ILE A 329 6.29 4.08 -7.91
CA ILE A 329 5.76 2.95 -8.69
C ILE A 329 5.07 1.94 -7.78
N ARG A 330 3.92 1.42 -8.20
CA ARG A 330 3.19 0.36 -7.54
C ARG A 330 2.93 -0.82 -8.48
N PHE A 331 2.79 -2.01 -7.89
CA PHE A 331 2.36 -3.24 -8.55
C PHE A 331 1.18 -3.82 -7.79
N ASP A 332 0.12 -4.19 -8.51
CA ASP A 332 -0.98 -4.97 -7.97
C ASP A 332 -1.55 -5.93 -9.02
N PHE A 333 -2.21 -6.98 -8.58
CA PHE A 333 -2.95 -7.86 -9.47
C PHE A 333 -4.43 -7.51 -9.45
N LEU A 334 -5.01 -7.46 -10.65
CA LEU A 334 -6.44 -7.37 -10.86
C LEU A 334 -6.91 -8.72 -11.41
N ASP A 335 -7.75 -9.39 -10.66
CA ASP A 335 -8.27 -10.72 -11.00
C ASP A 335 -9.73 -10.62 -11.44
N THR A 336 -10.00 -10.99 -12.69
CA THR A 336 -11.35 -11.05 -13.26
C THR A 336 -11.72 -12.45 -13.76
N PHE A 337 -10.92 -13.47 -13.42
CA PHE A 337 -11.18 -14.87 -13.79
C PHE A 337 -12.51 -15.38 -13.19
N ASP A 338 -13.38 -15.93 -14.02
CA ASP A 338 -14.71 -16.38 -13.61
C ASP A 338 -15.55 -15.30 -12.91
N GLY A 339 -15.21 -14.04 -13.11
CA GLY A 339 -15.83 -12.87 -12.50
C GLY A 339 -16.62 -12.03 -13.52
N GLY A 340 -16.36 -10.73 -13.50
CA GLY A 340 -16.95 -9.75 -14.44
C GLY A 340 -15.93 -8.70 -14.87
N ASN A 341 -16.30 -7.86 -15.81
CA ASN A 341 -15.46 -6.75 -16.28
C ASN A 341 -15.20 -5.75 -15.12
N LEU A 342 -14.03 -5.11 -15.11
CA LEU A 342 -13.81 -3.91 -14.31
C LEU A 342 -14.73 -2.76 -14.77
N SER A 343 -14.84 -1.70 -13.97
CA SER A 343 -15.51 -0.48 -14.43
C SER A 343 -14.79 0.11 -15.64
N ILE A 344 -15.55 0.68 -16.58
CA ILE A 344 -15.01 1.57 -17.60
C ILE A 344 -14.62 2.86 -16.87
N GLN A 345 -13.37 3.25 -16.96
CA GLN A 345 -12.77 4.27 -16.12
C GLN A 345 -11.67 5.06 -16.83
N CYS A 346 -11.23 6.16 -16.21
CA CYS A 346 -9.99 6.85 -16.55
C CYS A 346 -9.32 7.40 -15.29
N HIS A 347 -8.04 7.74 -15.42
CA HIS A 347 -7.27 8.41 -14.38
C HIS A 347 -7.10 9.90 -14.73
N PRO A 348 -7.04 10.77 -13.71
CA PRO A 348 -6.93 12.20 -13.94
C PRO A 348 -5.59 12.60 -14.56
N GLN A 349 -5.61 13.66 -15.33
CA GLN A 349 -4.40 14.28 -15.85
C GLN A 349 -3.58 14.95 -14.72
N LYS A 350 -2.27 15.06 -14.90
CA LYS A 350 -1.34 15.57 -13.88
C LYS A 350 -1.69 16.98 -13.38
N GLN A 351 -2.12 17.88 -14.28
CA GLN A 351 -2.54 19.22 -13.90
C GLN A 351 -3.79 19.19 -13.01
N TYR A 352 -4.78 18.36 -13.36
CA TYR A 352 -6.00 18.18 -12.58
C TYR A 352 -5.68 17.65 -11.17
N MET A 353 -4.76 16.68 -11.05
CA MET A 353 -4.31 16.14 -9.77
C MET A 353 -3.76 17.22 -8.86
N LYS A 354 -2.89 18.08 -9.40
CA LYS A 354 -2.27 19.17 -8.65
C LYS A 354 -3.29 20.20 -8.16
N GLU A 355 -4.21 20.59 -9.03
CA GLU A 355 -5.19 21.63 -8.73
C GLU A 355 -6.27 21.17 -7.74
N HIS A 356 -6.82 19.99 -7.97
CA HIS A 356 -7.97 19.48 -7.25
C HIS A 356 -7.60 18.68 -5.99
N PHE A 357 -6.49 17.94 -6.01
CA PHE A 357 -6.15 17.01 -4.93
C PHE A 357 -4.84 17.35 -4.20
N GLY A 358 -4.01 18.23 -4.76
CA GLY A 358 -2.73 18.62 -4.17
C GLY A 358 -1.63 17.59 -4.36
N GLU A 359 -1.82 16.64 -5.28
CA GLU A 359 -0.85 15.60 -5.62
C GLU A 359 0.12 16.07 -6.72
N ASN A 360 1.37 15.65 -6.63
CA ASN A 360 2.39 15.98 -7.63
C ASN A 360 2.47 14.96 -8.77
N ILE A 361 2.00 13.74 -8.54
CA ILE A 361 1.99 12.62 -9.47
C ILE A 361 0.54 12.25 -9.76
N THR A 362 0.26 11.77 -10.97
CA THR A 362 -1.03 11.16 -11.32
C THR A 362 -0.88 9.65 -11.43
N GLN A 363 -1.98 8.93 -11.47
CA GLN A 363 -2.00 7.51 -11.76
C GLN A 363 -1.78 7.30 -13.27
N GLU A 364 -0.54 6.96 -13.63
CA GLU A 364 -0.12 6.51 -14.95
C GLU A 364 -0.08 4.98 -14.89
N GLU A 365 -0.73 4.29 -15.80
CA GLU A 365 -1.02 2.87 -15.63
C GLU A 365 -0.64 2.06 -16.87
N THR A 366 -0.30 0.80 -16.69
CA THR A 366 -0.20 -0.20 -17.75
C THR A 366 -0.78 -1.52 -17.29
N TYR A 367 -1.42 -2.26 -18.18
CA TYR A 367 -1.86 -3.64 -17.94
C TYR A 367 -0.90 -4.61 -18.60
N TYR A 368 -0.18 -5.37 -17.78
CA TYR A 368 0.55 -6.55 -18.24
C TYR A 368 -0.33 -7.78 -17.99
N ILE A 369 -0.71 -8.49 -19.06
CA ILE A 369 -1.57 -9.67 -18.94
C ILE A 369 -0.73 -10.85 -18.44
N LEU A 370 -0.86 -11.16 -17.16
CA LEU A 370 -0.13 -12.25 -16.52
C LEU A 370 -0.69 -13.61 -16.93
N ASP A 371 -2.02 -13.71 -16.93
CA ASP A 371 -2.74 -14.88 -17.42
C ASP A 371 -4.11 -14.49 -18.00
N ARG A 372 -4.66 -15.36 -18.81
CA ARG A 372 -5.99 -15.13 -19.40
C ARG A 372 -6.64 -16.44 -19.81
N LYS A 373 -7.95 -16.46 -19.95
CA LYS A 373 -8.69 -17.58 -20.55
C LYS A 373 -9.80 -17.10 -21.48
N ASN A 374 -10.38 -18.02 -22.20
CA ASN A 374 -11.47 -17.74 -23.14
C ASN A 374 -11.13 -16.61 -24.14
N ASN A 375 -12.09 -15.75 -24.43
CA ASN A 375 -11.97 -14.56 -25.28
C ASN A 375 -11.81 -13.31 -24.41
N ALA A 376 -10.90 -13.34 -23.44
CA ALA A 376 -10.62 -12.22 -22.57
C ALA A 376 -10.21 -10.99 -23.39
N GLN A 377 -10.67 -9.82 -22.99
CA GLN A 377 -10.45 -8.56 -23.70
C GLN A 377 -9.94 -7.45 -22.76
N VAL A 378 -9.26 -6.48 -23.36
CA VAL A 378 -8.93 -5.20 -22.74
C VAL A 378 -9.72 -4.11 -23.47
N TYR A 379 -10.50 -3.34 -22.73
CA TYR A 379 -11.15 -2.14 -23.25
C TYR A 379 -10.15 -0.98 -23.21
N LEU A 380 -9.92 -0.31 -24.35
CA LEU A 380 -8.87 0.72 -24.43
C LEU A 380 -9.17 1.72 -25.54
N GLY A 381 -9.20 3.01 -25.17
CA GLY A 381 -9.43 4.10 -26.11
C GLY A 381 -10.83 4.12 -26.72
N PHE A 382 -11.14 5.18 -27.45
CA PHE A 382 -12.45 5.39 -28.05
C PHE A 382 -12.58 4.75 -29.44
N GLN A 383 -13.80 4.43 -29.80
CA GLN A 383 -14.14 4.15 -31.21
C GLN A 383 -13.94 5.41 -32.05
N GLU A 384 -13.67 5.22 -33.36
CA GLU A 384 -13.57 6.32 -34.31
C GLU A 384 -14.85 7.14 -34.34
N GLY A 385 -14.74 8.48 -34.31
CA GLY A 385 -15.86 9.40 -34.43
C GLY A 385 -16.71 9.59 -33.16
N VAL A 386 -16.33 9.00 -32.02
CA VAL A 386 -17.00 9.27 -30.75
C VAL A 386 -16.79 10.73 -30.36
N THR A 387 -17.87 11.44 -30.06
CA THR A 387 -17.82 12.82 -29.61
C THR A 387 -17.96 12.93 -28.08
N PRO A 388 -17.30 13.90 -27.42
CA PRO A 388 -17.43 14.10 -25.98
C PRO A 388 -18.89 14.22 -25.52
N SER A 389 -19.68 15.08 -26.18
CA SER A 389 -21.08 15.30 -25.82
C SER A 389 -21.96 14.06 -26.04
N GLY A 390 -21.69 13.26 -27.07
CA GLY A 390 -22.43 12.02 -27.36
C GLY A 390 -22.15 10.96 -26.29
N PHE A 391 -20.88 10.80 -25.87
CA PHE A 391 -20.52 9.86 -24.85
C PHE A 391 -21.07 10.28 -23.47
N GLN A 392 -20.91 11.55 -23.09
CA GLN A 392 -21.46 12.07 -21.85
C GLN A 392 -22.97 11.86 -21.76
N HIS A 393 -23.72 12.23 -22.79
CA HIS A 393 -25.17 12.03 -22.85
C HIS A 393 -25.58 10.57 -22.67
N ALA A 394 -24.86 9.64 -23.31
CA ALA A 394 -25.14 8.22 -23.20
C ALA A 394 -24.89 7.68 -21.76
N LEU A 395 -23.82 8.13 -21.10
CA LEU A 395 -23.53 7.79 -19.71
C LEU A 395 -24.59 8.33 -18.75
N GLU A 396 -24.96 9.61 -18.87
CA GLU A 396 -25.98 10.27 -18.07
C GLU A 396 -27.36 9.63 -18.27
N GLU A 397 -27.71 9.25 -19.51
CA GLU A 397 -28.96 8.56 -19.81
C GLU A 397 -28.98 7.15 -19.20
N SER A 398 -27.85 6.41 -19.28
CA SER A 398 -27.70 5.09 -18.64
C SER A 398 -27.97 5.17 -17.13
N VAL A 399 -27.36 6.13 -16.44
CA VAL A 399 -27.57 6.37 -15.00
C VAL A 399 -29.02 6.77 -14.72
N ARG A 400 -29.57 7.76 -15.44
CA ARG A 400 -30.93 8.30 -15.23
C ARG A 400 -32.02 7.25 -15.42
N LEU A 401 -31.87 6.39 -16.45
CA LEU A 401 -32.84 5.36 -16.82
C LEU A 401 -32.56 4.00 -16.18
N ASN A 402 -31.45 3.85 -15.44
CA ASN A 402 -30.93 2.58 -14.95
C ASN A 402 -30.94 1.50 -16.03
N ARG A 403 -30.36 1.83 -17.20
CA ARG A 403 -30.33 0.99 -18.39
C ARG A 403 -28.90 0.74 -18.84
N GLU A 404 -28.61 -0.51 -19.20
CA GLU A 404 -27.31 -0.89 -19.71
C GLU A 404 -26.91 -0.05 -20.94
N LEU A 405 -25.64 0.33 -20.99
CA LEU A 405 -25.00 1.00 -22.09
C LEU A 405 -24.28 -0.02 -22.97
N ASP A 406 -24.55 0.00 -24.28
CA ASP A 406 -23.74 -0.72 -25.26
C ASP A 406 -22.38 -0.02 -25.39
N ILE A 407 -21.46 -0.38 -24.48
CA ILE A 407 -20.16 0.30 -24.34
C ILE A 407 -19.28 0.15 -25.57
N LEU A 408 -19.45 -0.94 -26.37
CA LEU A 408 -18.67 -1.18 -27.58
C LEU A 408 -18.96 -0.17 -28.69
N LYS A 409 -20.04 0.60 -28.60
CA LYS A 409 -20.27 1.75 -29.49
C LYS A 409 -19.31 2.92 -29.21
N TYR A 410 -18.71 2.96 -28.04
CA TYR A 410 -17.91 4.10 -27.59
C TYR A 410 -16.47 3.73 -27.34
N VAL A 411 -16.20 2.56 -26.74
CA VAL A 411 -14.87 2.12 -26.31
C VAL A 411 -14.46 0.88 -27.11
N GLN A 412 -13.24 0.87 -27.60
CA GLN A 412 -12.69 -0.28 -28.31
C GLN A 412 -12.38 -1.43 -27.34
N ALA A 413 -12.46 -2.65 -27.84
CA ALA A 413 -12.07 -3.85 -27.13
C ALA A 413 -11.06 -4.63 -27.97
N PHE A 414 -9.95 -4.97 -27.37
CA PHE A 414 -8.86 -5.75 -27.97
C PHE A 414 -8.75 -7.10 -27.29
N ASP A 415 -8.44 -8.15 -28.05
CA ASP A 415 -8.17 -9.46 -27.45
C ASP A 415 -6.97 -9.36 -26.51
N ALA A 416 -7.13 -9.84 -25.28
CA ALA A 416 -6.04 -9.87 -24.34
C ALA A 416 -5.04 -10.97 -24.73
N GLU A 417 -3.77 -10.62 -24.82
CA GLU A 417 -2.69 -11.57 -25.10
C GLU A 417 -1.86 -11.80 -23.83
N LYS A 418 -1.65 -13.06 -23.47
CA LYS A 418 -0.76 -13.39 -22.34
C LYS A 418 0.63 -12.79 -22.60
N HIS A 419 1.15 -12.06 -21.63
CA HIS A 419 2.39 -11.28 -21.70
C HIS A 419 2.33 -10.03 -22.61
N GLY A 420 1.16 -9.65 -23.10
CA GLY A 420 0.93 -8.36 -23.73
C GLY A 420 0.95 -7.21 -22.74
N LEU A 421 1.42 -6.04 -23.15
CA LEU A 421 1.43 -4.80 -22.35
C LEU A 421 0.55 -3.76 -23.04
N TYR A 422 -0.42 -3.23 -22.31
CA TYR A 422 -1.39 -2.21 -22.74
C TYR A 422 -1.13 -0.92 -21.96
N LEU A 423 -0.90 0.18 -22.67
CA LEU A 423 -0.54 1.47 -22.09
C LEU A 423 -1.78 2.30 -21.79
N ILE A 424 -1.84 2.84 -20.59
CA ILE A 424 -2.98 3.63 -20.10
C ILE A 424 -2.43 4.96 -19.54
N PRO A 425 -1.94 5.86 -20.42
CA PRO A 425 -1.57 7.19 -19.99
C PRO A 425 -2.77 7.97 -19.45
N PRO A 426 -2.56 8.99 -18.60
CA PRO A 426 -3.63 9.74 -17.94
C PRO A 426 -4.71 10.22 -18.92
N GLY A 427 -5.97 10.12 -18.55
CA GLY A 427 -7.11 10.48 -19.38
C GLY A 427 -7.51 9.44 -20.44
N THR A 428 -6.88 8.27 -20.47
CA THR A 428 -7.28 7.18 -21.38
C THR A 428 -8.48 6.42 -20.81
N ILE A 429 -9.55 6.30 -21.60
CA ILE A 429 -10.68 5.43 -21.26
C ILE A 429 -10.24 3.97 -21.36
N HIS A 430 -10.48 3.15 -20.32
CA HIS A 430 -10.01 1.77 -20.26
C HIS A 430 -10.79 0.90 -19.29
N SER A 431 -10.59 -0.43 -19.40
CA SER A 431 -11.02 -1.43 -18.42
C SER A 431 -10.39 -2.79 -18.74
N SER A 432 -10.19 -3.63 -17.72
CA SER A 432 -9.96 -5.05 -17.94
C SER A 432 -11.29 -5.80 -18.08
N GLY A 433 -11.42 -6.58 -19.12
CA GLY A 433 -12.55 -7.48 -19.32
C GLY A 433 -12.48 -8.71 -18.42
N ILE A 434 -13.55 -9.50 -18.44
CA ILE A 434 -13.63 -10.79 -17.76
C ILE A 434 -12.49 -11.74 -18.18
N ASP A 435 -12.10 -12.65 -17.30
CA ASP A 435 -11.14 -13.74 -17.56
C ASP A 435 -9.69 -13.30 -17.79
N ASN A 436 -9.31 -12.14 -17.28
CA ASN A 436 -7.93 -11.68 -17.21
C ASN A 436 -7.37 -11.78 -15.79
N LEU A 437 -6.07 -12.08 -15.69
CA LEU A 437 -5.23 -11.71 -14.56
C LEU A 437 -4.24 -10.66 -15.05
N VAL A 438 -4.40 -9.45 -14.56
CA VAL A 438 -3.56 -8.31 -14.91
C VAL A 438 -2.54 -8.07 -13.80
N LEU A 439 -1.26 -7.95 -14.15
CA LEU A 439 -0.30 -7.22 -13.34
C LEU A 439 -0.41 -5.74 -13.74
N GLU A 440 -1.05 -4.95 -12.89
CA GLU A 440 -1.07 -3.50 -13.02
C GLU A 440 0.27 -2.95 -12.59
N ILE A 441 0.94 -2.28 -13.52
CA ILE A 441 2.15 -1.49 -13.25
C ILE A 441 1.71 -0.05 -13.36
N SER A 442 1.77 0.68 -12.26
CA SER A 442 1.30 2.06 -12.26
C SER A 442 2.09 2.94 -11.31
N SER A 443 1.87 4.24 -11.43
CA SER A 443 2.43 5.20 -10.48
C SER A 443 1.50 5.36 -9.28
N THR A 444 2.09 5.67 -8.13
CA THR A 444 1.39 6.16 -6.95
C THR A 444 1.01 7.64 -7.22
N PRO A 445 -0.17 8.12 -6.85
CA PRO A 445 -1.20 7.60 -5.96
C PRO A 445 -2.26 6.72 -6.64
N TYR A 446 -2.94 5.88 -5.89
CA TYR A 446 -3.73 4.75 -6.39
C TYR A 446 -5.27 4.90 -6.25
N ILE A 447 -5.80 5.91 -5.57
CA ILE A 447 -7.26 6.04 -5.33
C ILE A 447 -7.99 6.83 -6.42
N TYR A 448 -7.26 7.46 -7.33
CA TYR A 448 -7.80 8.44 -8.26
C TYR A 448 -8.31 7.80 -9.55
N THR A 449 -9.35 6.98 -9.39
CA THR A 449 -10.05 6.32 -10.50
C THR A 449 -11.41 6.96 -10.71
N PHE A 450 -11.62 7.59 -11.87
CA PHE A 450 -12.91 8.14 -12.27
C PHE A 450 -13.71 7.09 -13.05
N LYS A 451 -14.69 6.48 -12.36
CA LYS A 451 -15.58 5.50 -12.98
C LYS A 451 -16.59 6.19 -13.86
N MET A 452 -16.61 5.81 -15.13
CA MET A 452 -17.54 6.32 -16.14
C MET A 452 -18.79 5.43 -16.27
N TYR A 453 -18.60 4.11 -16.25
CA TYR A 453 -19.66 3.12 -16.35
C TYR A 453 -19.27 1.86 -15.57
N ASP A 454 -20.19 1.29 -14.79
CA ASP A 454 -19.90 0.12 -13.95
C ASP A 454 -20.95 -1.00 -14.11
N TRP A 455 -21.43 -1.22 -15.33
CA TRP A 455 -22.32 -2.33 -15.71
C TRP A 455 -23.62 -2.40 -14.88
N LEU A 456 -24.07 -1.29 -14.30
CA LEU A 456 -25.17 -1.19 -13.31
C LEU A 456 -25.02 -2.12 -12.11
N ARG A 457 -23.80 -2.53 -11.83
CA ARG A 457 -23.46 -3.47 -10.77
C ARG A 457 -23.52 -2.81 -9.40
N LEU A 458 -23.96 -3.58 -8.41
CA LEU A 458 -23.89 -3.17 -6.99
C LEU A 458 -22.52 -3.52 -6.41
N ASP A 459 -22.08 -2.70 -5.46
CA ASP A 459 -20.91 -2.99 -4.62
C ASP A 459 -21.22 -4.14 -3.64
N LEU A 460 -20.22 -4.66 -2.94
CA LEU A 460 -20.38 -5.73 -1.95
C LEU A 460 -21.34 -5.38 -0.81
N ASP A 461 -21.56 -4.09 -0.53
CA ASP A 461 -22.56 -3.59 0.44
C ASP A 461 -23.99 -3.49 -0.13
N GLY A 462 -24.21 -3.96 -1.34
CA GLY A 462 -25.50 -3.94 -2.03
C GLY A 462 -25.94 -2.57 -2.56
N LYS A 463 -25.04 -1.59 -2.60
CA LYS A 463 -25.31 -0.23 -3.10
C LYS A 463 -24.60 0.02 -4.43
N PRO A 464 -25.15 0.89 -5.29
CA PRO A 464 -24.42 1.33 -6.49
C PRO A 464 -23.09 1.98 -6.11
N ARG A 465 -22.05 1.68 -6.90
CA ARG A 465 -20.75 2.34 -6.76
C ARG A 465 -20.83 3.77 -7.29
N PRO A 466 -20.13 4.74 -6.69
CA PRO A 466 -20.08 6.10 -7.20
C PRO A 466 -19.58 6.15 -8.65
N ILE A 467 -20.28 6.90 -9.50
CA ILE A 467 -19.91 7.19 -10.88
C ILE A 467 -19.45 8.65 -10.97
N ASN A 468 -18.36 8.92 -11.67
CA ASN A 468 -17.65 10.20 -11.69
C ASN A 468 -17.67 10.82 -13.10
N ILE A 469 -18.85 10.90 -13.76
CA ILE A 469 -18.96 11.33 -15.16
C ILE A 469 -18.33 12.72 -15.35
N GLU A 470 -18.73 13.72 -14.57
CA GLU A 470 -18.22 15.10 -14.70
C GLU A 470 -16.69 15.13 -14.62
N ARG A 471 -16.12 14.59 -13.54
CA ARG A 471 -14.66 14.55 -13.36
C ARG A 471 -13.95 13.77 -14.46
N GLY A 472 -14.52 12.66 -14.92
CA GLY A 472 -13.95 11.88 -16.01
C GLY A 472 -13.99 12.66 -17.33
N MET A 473 -15.09 13.33 -17.65
CA MET A 473 -15.20 14.15 -18.85
C MET A 473 -14.19 15.30 -18.89
N ASP A 474 -13.84 15.88 -17.72
CA ASP A 474 -12.80 16.92 -17.60
C ASP A 474 -11.40 16.39 -17.92
N ASN A 475 -11.20 15.07 -17.87
CA ASN A 475 -9.88 14.45 -17.99
C ASN A 475 -9.71 13.56 -19.22
N LEU A 476 -10.79 13.06 -19.84
CA LEU A 476 -10.72 12.15 -20.95
C LEU A 476 -10.06 12.77 -22.19
N VAL A 477 -9.17 12.01 -22.84
CA VAL A 477 -8.48 12.36 -24.09
C VAL A 477 -9.16 11.63 -25.23
N PHE A 478 -10.06 12.32 -25.95
CA PHE A 478 -10.88 11.74 -27.03
C PHE A 478 -10.08 11.47 -28.31
N GLU A 479 -8.92 12.10 -28.45
CA GLU A 479 -7.99 11.86 -29.57
C GLU A 479 -7.40 10.45 -29.54
N ARG A 480 -7.40 9.78 -28.39
CA ARG A 480 -7.02 8.36 -28.26
C ARG A 480 -8.16 7.47 -28.76
N SER A 481 -8.33 7.44 -30.09
CA SER A 481 -9.45 6.81 -30.77
C SER A 481 -9.04 6.16 -32.10
N GLY A 482 -9.85 5.22 -32.58
CA GLY A 482 -9.64 4.57 -33.87
C GLY A 482 -8.36 3.73 -33.96
N GLU A 483 -7.73 3.71 -35.11
CA GLU A 483 -6.53 2.89 -35.37
C GLU A 483 -5.29 3.33 -34.57
N SER A 484 -5.22 4.59 -34.13
CA SER A 484 -4.10 5.10 -33.34
C SER A 484 -3.96 4.37 -32.02
N VAL A 485 -5.06 3.91 -31.41
CA VAL A 485 -5.07 3.21 -30.13
C VAL A 485 -4.23 1.93 -30.19
N ALA A 486 -4.48 1.08 -31.18
CA ALA A 486 -3.70 -0.16 -31.33
C ALA A 486 -2.22 0.11 -31.60
N LYS A 487 -1.93 1.15 -32.37
CA LYS A 487 -0.55 1.51 -32.77
C LYS A 487 0.26 2.12 -31.62
N GLU A 488 -0.37 2.93 -30.77
CA GLU A 488 0.33 3.75 -29.77
C GLU A 488 0.22 3.18 -28.36
N LEU A 489 -0.85 2.41 -28.06
CA LEU A 489 -1.15 1.94 -26.72
C LEU A 489 -1.04 0.41 -26.53
N ILE A 490 -0.80 -0.37 -27.61
CA ILE A 490 -0.52 -1.81 -27.50
C ILE A 490 0.93 -2.05 -27.88
N VAL A 491 1.71 -2.56 -26.93
CA VAL A 491 3.17 -2.63 -27.06
C VAL A 491 3.60 -3.83 -27.88
N SER A 492 4.47 -3.57 -28.87
CA SER A 492 5.25 -4.61 -29.55
C SER A 492 6.64 -4.68 -28.94
N PRO A 493 7.06 -5.81 -28.33
CA PRO A 493 8.37 -5.94 -27.70
C PRO A 493 9.52 -5.75 -28.70
N VAL A 494 10.58 -5.02 -28.27
CA VAL A 494 11.79 -4.84 -29.04
C VAL A 494 12.95 -5.53 -28.33
N ILE A 495 13.64 -6.46 -28.99
CA ILE A 495 14.80 -7.14 -28.44
C ILE A 495 15.96 -6.17 -28.33
N LEU A 496 16.46 -5.93 -27.12
CA LEU A 496 17.64 -5.09 -26.83
C LEU A 496 18.92 -5.94 -26.80
N GLU A 497 18.83 -7.15 -26.25
CA GLU A 497 19.96 -8.07 -26.12
C GLU A 497 19.45 -9.51 -26.20
N GLU A 498 20.19 -10.37 -26.87
CA GLU A 498 19.93 -11.80 -26.94
C GLU A 498 21.23 -12.58 -26.85
N ASN A 499 21.26 -13.57 -25.97
CA ASN A 499 22.38 -14.48 -25.80
C ASN A 499 21.89 -15.85 -25.32
N LYS A 500 22.80 -16.83 -25.13
CA LYS A 500 22.42 -18.19 -24.69
C LYS A 500 21.75 -18.26 -23.31
N ASN A 501 21.95 -17.27 -22.45
CA ASN A 501 21.48 -17.28 -21.08
C ASN A 501 20.14 -16.56 -20.92
N TYR A 502 19.92 -15.46 -21.67
CA TYR A 502 18.68 -14.67 -21.62
C TYR A 502 18.46 -13.85 -22.89
N THR A 503 17.22 -13.42 -23.06
CA THR A 503 16.79 -12.36 -23.97
C THR A 503 16.27 -11.19 -23.12
N LEU A 504 16.72 -9.97 -23.42
CA LEU A 504 16.20 -8.72 -22.86
C LEU A 504 15.31 -8.04 -23.87
N GLU A 505 14.07 -7.79 -23.52
CA GLU A 505 13.07 -7.11 -24.34
C GLU A 505 12.70 -5.77 -23.71
N HIS A 506 12.62 -4.73 -24.53
CA HIS A 506 12.04 -3.45 -24.19
C HIS A 506 10.55 -3.46 -24.48
N LEU A 507 9.74 -3.22 -23.46
CA LEU A 507 8.31 -3.00 -23.54
C LEU A 507 8.04 -1.50 -23.36
N ALA A 508 8.40 -0.71 -24.39
CA ALA A 508 8.42 0.75 -24.31
C ALA A 508 7.10 1.33 -23.84
N THR A 509 7.14 2.12 -22.77
CA THR A 509 5.95 2.79 -22.23
C THR A 509 5.70 4.14 -22.90
N HIS A 510 4.49 4.70 -22.74
CA HIS A 510 4.11 5.99 -23.29
C HIS A 510 5.00 7.12 -22.75
N SER A 511 5.18 8.19 -23.51
CA SER A 511 6.01 9.34 -23.11
C SER A 511 5.50 10.04 -21.83
N GLU A 512 4.22 9.94 -21.54
CA GLU A 512 3.60 10.47 -20.33
C GLU A 512 3.84 9.60 -19.09
N HIS A 513 4.28 8.33 -19.23
CA HIS A 513 4.59 7.49 -18.08
C HIS A 513 5.95 7.88 -17.48
N LEU A 514 6.00 7.99 -16.16
CA LEU A 514 7.24 8.27 -15.42
C LEU A 514 8.21 7.07 -15.38
N TYR A 515 7.73 5.88 -15.71
CA TYR A 515 8.49 4.63 -15.69
C TYR A 515 8.57 3.98 -17.07
N ASP A 516 9.54 3.10 -17.21
CA ASP A 516 9.70 2.22 -18.37
C ASP A 516 9.70 0.75 -17.95
N VAL A 517 9.49 -0.15 -18.90
CA VAL A 517 9.34 -1.58 -18.62
C VAL A 517 10.25 -2.41 -19.52
N HIS A 518 11.04 -3.27 -18.91
CA HIS A 518 11.80 -4.31 -19.57
C HIS A 518 11.25 -5.69 -19.20
N ARG A 519 11.42 -6.67 -20.10
CA ARG A 519 11.16 -8.08 -19.81
C ARG A 519 12.41 -8.91 -20.07
N TYR A 520 12.82 -9.69 -19.08
CA TYR A 520 13.84 -10.71 -19.24
C TYR A 520 13.19 -12.06 -19.47
N VAL A 521 13.61 -12.75 -20.52
CA VAL A 521 13.33 -14.18 -20.75
C VAL A 521 14.62 -14.93 -20.41
N ILE A 522 14.67 -15.59 -19.26
CA ILE A 522 15.90 -16.13 -18.69
C ILE A 522 15.92 -17.65 -18.85
N ASN A 523 16.86 -18.16 -19.68
CA ASN A 523 17.11 -19.58 -19.84
C ASN A 523 17.90 -20.15 -18.66
N THR A 524 18.98 -19.48 -18.25
CA THR A 524 19.83 -19.91 -17.16
C THR A 524 20.06 -18.82 -16.12
N LYS A 525 20.68 -17.69 -16.48
CA LYS A 525 20.93 -16.57 -15.58
C LYS A 525 21.05 -15.24 -16.32
N ALA A 526 20.77 -14.16 -15.61
CA ALA A 526 21.03 -12.79 -16.05
C ALA A 526 21.77 -12.03 -14.93
N ASN A 527 22.84 -11.31 -15.33
CA ASN A 527 23.53 -10.36 -14.45
C ASN A 527 23.02 -8.96 -14.76
N ILE A 528 22.54 -8.26 -13.76
CA ILE A 528 21.88 -6.97 -13.89
C ILE A 528 22.56 -5.99 -12.96
N ASN A 529 22.74 -4.76 -13.43
CA ASN A 529 23.16 -3.62 -12.62
C ASN A 529 21.99 -2.67 -12.43
N THR A 530 21.84 -2.10 -11.24
CA THR A 530 20.76 -1.13 -10.96
C THR A 530 21.00 0.21 -11.64
N GLU A 531 22.24 0.52 -12.02
CA GLU A 531 22.63 1.82 -12.61
C GLU A 531 22.19 3.00 -11.73
N ASN A 532 22.27 2.80 -10.41
CA ASN A 532 21.82 3.74 -9.38
C ASN A 532 20.32 4.12 -9.48
N LYS A 533 19.48 3.24 -10.02
CA LYS A 533 18.02 3.36 -10.06
C LYS A 533 17.39 2.20 -9.32
N THR A 534 16.20 2.43 -8.76
CA THR A 534 15.40 1.35 -8.19
C THR A 534 14.79 0.49 -9.30
N HIS A 535 14.81 -0.83 -9.15
CA HIS A 535 14.09 -1.74 -10.03
C HIS A 535 12.94 -2.38 -9.28
N ILE A 536 11.76 -2.41 -9.88
CA ILE A 536 10.61 -3.14 -9.38
C ILE A 536 10.41 -4.35 -10.28
N LEU A 537 10.43 -5.55 -9.67
CA LEU A 537 10.48 -6.80 -10.40
C LEU A 537 9.34 -7.72 -9.99
N SER A 538 8.86 -8.53 -10.95
CA SER A 538 7.87 -9.59 -10.71
C SER A 538 8.16 -10.80 -11.58
N LEU A 539 8.12 -12.01 -10.99
CA LEU A 539 8.24 -13.27 -11.74
C LEU A 539 6.90 -13.61 -12.40
N VAL A 540 6.80 -13.36 -13.70
CA VAL A 540 5.53 -13.45 -14.46
C VAL A 540 5.37 -14.74 -15.27
N GLU A 541 6.41 -15.56 -15.36
CA GLU A 541 6.35 -16.93 -15.88
C GLU A 541 7.47 -17.77 -15.30
N GLY A 542 7.18 -19.04 -15.00
CA GLY A 542 8.08 -19.97 -14.33
C GLY A 542 7.71 -20.17 -12.87
N GLN A 543 8.32 -21.16 -12.22
CA GLN A 543 7.93 -21.54 -10.86
C GLN A 543 8.79 -20.87 -9.79
N LYS A 544 10.10 -20.83 -10.00
CA LYS A 544 11.08 -20.39 -9.00
C LYS A 544 12.31 -19.76 -9.64
N MET A 545 12.86 -18.76 -9.00
CA MET A 545 14.15 -18.16 -9.34
C MET A 545 14.95 -17.86 -8.08
N LEU A 546 16.27 -17.77 -8.22
CA LEU A 546 17.17 -17.36 -7.15
C LEU A 546 17.78 -15.99 -7.50
N ILE A 547 17.65 -15.05 -6.59
CA ILE A 547 18.32 -13.75 -6.70
C ILE A 547 19.53 -13.75 -5.79
N LYS A 548 20.67 -13.37 -6.32
CA LYS A 548 21.92 -13.25 -5.58
C LYS A 548 22.37 -11.79 -5.57
N THR A 549 22.56 -11.24 -4.41
CA THR A 549 23.28 -9.99 -4.16
C THR A 549 24.71 -10.30 -3.75
N SER A 550 25.53 -9.29 -3.47
CA SER A 550 26.87 -9.50 -2.92
C SER A 550 26.88 -10.18 -1.54
N GLU A 551 25.77 -10.09 -0.80
CA GLU A 551 25.70 -10.51 0.60
C GLU A 551 24.89 -11.79 0.80
N LYS A 552 23.76 -11.94 0.11
CA LYS A 552 22.77 -12.99 0.38
C LYS A 552 22.13 -13.52 -0.91
N SER A 553 21.44 -14.64 -0.77
CA SER A 553 20.61 -15.22 -1.84
C SER A 553 19.17 -15.35 -1.37
N PHE A 554 18.22 -15.09 -2.28
CA PHE A 554 16.79 -15.07 -2.00
C PHE A 554 16.03 -15.89 -3.04
N LEU A 555 15.15 -16.74 -2.57
CA LEU A 555 14.26 -17.53 -3.41
C LEU A 555 12.97 -16.76 -3.66
N PHE A 556 12.57 -16.69 -4.93
CA PHE A 556 11.30 -16.10 -5.35
C PHE A 556 10.48 -17.10 -6.13
N SER A 557 9.18 -17.05 -5.93
CA SER A 557 8.19 -17.87 -6.61
C SER A 557 7.38 -17.07 -7.62
N TYR A 558 6.64 -17.79 -8.47
CA TYR A 558 5.72 -17.19 -9.45
C TYR A 558 4.78 -16.17 -8.80
N ALA A 559 4.55 -15.05 -9.49
CA ALA A 559 3.74 -13.91 -9.10
C ALA A 559 4.28 -13.06 -7.93
N GLU A 560 5.43 -13.40 -7.36
CA GLU A 560 6.04 -12.55 -6.32
C GLU A 560 6.68 -11.30 -6.91
N SER A 561 6.34 -10.15 -6.31
CA SER A 561 6.89 -8.84 -6.66
C SER A 561 7.82 -8.33 -5.57
N PHE A 562 8.88 -7.61 -5.95
CA PHE A 562 9.88 -7.07 -5.01
C PHE A 562 10.59 -5.85 -5.60
N ILE A 563 11.19 -5.07 -4.70
CA ILE A 563 12.04 -3.93 -5.05
C ILE A 563 13.49 -4.37 -4.96
N MET A 564 14.29 -4.03 -5.96
CA MET A 564 15.73 -4.05 -5.89
C MET A 564 16.21 -2.60 -5.68
N PRO A 565 16.68 -2.24 -4.47
CA PRO A 565 17.16 -0.88 -4.19
C PRO A 565 18.33 -0.47 -5.06
N ALA A 566 18.41 0.81 -5.38
CA ALA A 566 19.49 1.39 -6.21
C ALA A 566 20.91 1.06 -5.68
N ILE A 567 21.07 1.09 -4.35
CA ILE A 567 22.37 0.83 -3.69
C ILE A 567 22.91 -0.59 -3.90
N VAL A 568 22.06 -1.56 -4.27
CA VAL A 568 22.49 -2.96 -4.46
C VAL A 568 23.52 -3.06 -5.59
N GLY A 569 23.42 -2.22 -6.62
CA GLY A 569 24.31 -2.24 -7.76
C GLY A 569 24.15 -3.52 -8.57
N ASN A 570 25.10 -4.45 -8.47
CA ASN A 570 25.08 -5.69 -9.23
C ASN A 570 24.33 -6.80 -8.51
N TYR A 571 23.44 -7.48 -9.23
CA TYR A 571 22.75 -8.67 -8.77
C TYR A 571 22.56 -9.69 -9.90
N THR A 572 22.42 -10.95 -9.54
CA THR A 572 22.23 -12.05 -10.50
C THR A 572 20.88 -12.71 -10.27
N ILE A 573 20.16 -12.99 -11.34
CA ILE A 573 18.94 -13.80 -11.33
C ILE A 573 19.29 -15.14 -11.96
N GLU A 574 19.03 -16.23 -11.26
CA GLU A 574 19.22 -17.60 -11.74
C GLU A 574 17.87 -18.30 -11.89
N ASN A 575 17.64 -18.89 -13.04
CA ASN A 575 16.51 -19.76 -13.27
C ASN A 575 16.78 -21.13 -12.62
N LEU A 576 15.89 -21.55 -11.74
CA LEU A 576 15.98 -22.84 -11.04
C LEU A 576 15.14 -23.94 -11.69
N THR A 577 14.65 -23.71 -12.91
CA THR A 577 13.75 -24.63 -13.63
C THR A 577 14.33 -25.01 -14.99
N ASP A 578 13.81 -26.09 -15.58
CA ASP A 578 14.24 -26.56 -16.91
C ASP A 578 13.64 -25.74 -18.08
N LYS A 579 12.67 -24.89 -17.80
CA LYS A 579 12.02 -24.04 -18.81
C LYS A 579 12.42 -22.58 -18.59
N PRO A 580 12.48 -21.77 -19.65
CA PRO A 580 12.71 -20.33 -19.49
C PRO A 580 11.70 -19.69 -18.54
N ILE A 581 12.17 -18.76 -17.72
CA ILE A 581 11.33 -17.94 -16.88
C ILE A 581 11.21 -16.54 -17.46
N LYS A 582 10.10 -15.82 -17.18
CA LYS A 582 9.97 -14.40 -17.54
C LYS A 582 9.88 -13.54 -16.30
N LEU A 583 10.61 -12.45 -16.34
CA LEU A 583 10.66 -11.46 -15.28
C LEU A 583 10.36 -10.08 -15.88
N ILE A 584 9.42 -9.38 -15.31
CA ILE A 584 9.19 -7.96 -15.58
C ILE A 584 10.08 -7.12 -14.67
N LYS A 585 10.66 -6.07 -15.24
CA LYS A 585 11.41 -5.04 -14.54
C LYS A 585 10.84 -3.67 -14.93
N ALA A 586 10.24 -2.96 -13.97
CA ALA A 586 9.90 -1.55 -14.10
C ALA A 586 10.95 -0.68 -13.40
N PHE A 587 11.19 0.52 -13.92
CA PHE A 587 12.15 1.49 -13.37
C PHE A 587 11.76 2.90 -13.82
N ILE A 588 12.20 3.92 -13.10
CA ILE A 588 11.94 5.32 -13.43
C ILE A 588 12.81 5.72 -14.65
N LYS A 589 12.22 6.45 -15.63
CA LYS A 589 12.91 6.91 -16.85
C LYS A 589 14.06 7.89 -16.57
#